data_90b0da53073eebe73fd3d59afab39537
#
_entry.id   90b0da53073eebe73fd3d59afab39537
#
_cell.length_a   1.000
_cell.length_b   1.000
_cell.length_c   1.000
_cell.angle_alpha   90.00
_cell.angle_beta   90.00
_cell.angle_gamma   90.00
#
_symmetry.space_group_name_H-M   'P 1'
#
loop_
_entity.id
_entity.type
_entity.pdbx_description
1 polymer ?
#
loop_
_entity_poly.entity_id
_entity_poly.type
_entity_poly.pdbx_seq_one_letter_code
_entity_poly.pdbx_strand_id
1 'polypeptide(L)'
;LSADTMDTGYEEYLRTFDTAVRKALETGKGAIEVQLDGEEPFLLQTTEICCHCDYVLFELTATDFSFNNPESMCPVCSGLGRIMDIDPGLIVSDPDKSLLDGASPFWGSLRRFKTSPNANWMRGEILALADDMGINLERAWKELPEDFRTQAIYGSAGREVSFSYKNKNGRAGTITRPAEGAYNILKRLLQSGGTEKQNAMLEPFLHEKPC
;
A
#
# COMPACT_ATOMS: atom_id res chain seq x y z
N LEU A 1 -26.64 41.68 -57.58
CA LEU A 1 -26.91 40.92 -56.35
C LEU A 1 -26.58 41.81 -55.16
N SER A 2 -27.60 42.20 -54.37
CA SER A 2 -27.43 43.12 -53.24
C SER A 2 -26.69 42.44 -52.10
N ALA A 3 -25.93 43.18 -51.32
CA ALA A 3 -25.19 42.71 -50.15
C ALA A 3 -26.09 41.90 -49.16
N ASP A 4 -27.37 42.23 -49.07
CA ASP A 4 -28.38 41.57 -48.21
C ASP A 4 -28.64 40.08 -48.60
N THR A 5 -28.48 39.69 -49.86
CA THR A 5 -28.74 38.28 -50.27
C THR A 5 -27.55 37.37 -50.00
N MET A 6 -26.36 37.90 -49.88
CA MET A 6 -25.15 37.11 -49.48
C MET A 6 -25.14 36.87 -47.94
N ASP A 7 -25.67 37.78 -47.17
CA ASP A 7 -25.69 37.71 -45.70
C ASP A 7 -26.68 36.63 -45.19
N THR A 8 -27.86 36.51 -45.82
CA THR A 8 -28.87 35.50 -45.44
C THR A 8 -28.41 34.07 -45.71
N GLY A 9 -27.70 33.83 -46.81
CA GLY A 9 -27.17 32.50 -47.14
C GLY A 9 -26.05 32.06 -46.22
N TYR A 10 -25.20 33.01 -45.76
CA TYR A 10 -24.11 32.74 -44.81
C TYR A 10 -24.67 32.46 -43.39
N GLU A 11 -25.69 33.20 -42.97
CA GLU A 11 -26.36 32.96 -41.68
C GLU A 11 -27.02 31.56 -41.64
N GLU A 12 -27.71 31.17 -42.73
CA GLU A 12 -28.32 29.85 -42.82
C GLU A 12 -27.26 28.71 -42.84
N TYR A 13 -26.16 28.93 -43.54
CA TYR A 13 -25.01 28.01 -43.49
C TYR A 13 -24.49 27.86 -42.08
N LEU A 14 -24.21 28.94 -41.35
CA LEU A 14 -23.71 28.88 -39.99
C LEU A 14 -24.66 28.14 -39.03
N ARG A 15 -25.97 28.36 -39.14
CA ARG A 15 -26.99 27.62 -38.37
C ARG A 15 -27.00 26.15 -38.63
N THR A 16 -26.90 25.78 -39.91
CA THR A 16 -26.82 24.36 -40.33
C THR A 16 -25.57 23.71 -39.80
N PHE A 17 -24.43 24.41 -39.90
CA PHE A 17 -23.15 23.93 -39.39
C PHE A 17 -23.16 23.75 -37.86
N ASP A 18 -23.64 24.75 -37.09
CA ASP A 18 -23.79 24.67 -35.65
C ASP A 18 -24.66 23.46 -35.23
N THR A 19 -25.77 23.26 -35.95
CA THR A 19 -26.67 22.14 -35.69
C THR A 19 -26.00 20.81 -35.95
N ALA A 20 -25.21 20.69 -37.02
CA ALA A 20 -24.48 19.46 -37.37
C ALA A 20 -23.40 19.14 -36.33
N VAL A 21 -22.63 20.17 -35.91
CA VAL A 21 -21.58 20.02 -34.89
C VAL A 21 -22.18 19.59 -33.54
N ARG A 22 -23.26 20.23 -33.09
CA ARG A 22 -23.95 19.85 -31.85
C ARG A 22 -24.43 18.40 -31.88
N LYS A 23 -25.07 17.99 -32.98
CA LYS A 23 -25.54 16.62 -33.14
C LYS A 23 -24.39 15.60 -33.16
N ALA A 24 -23.28 15.94 -33.82
CA ALA A 24 -22.10 15.10 -33.85
C ALA A 24 -21.48 14.96 -32.45
N LEU A 25 -21.36 16.05 -31.69
CA LEU A 25 -20.88 16.05 -30.30
C LEU A 25 -21.78 15.22 -29.37
N GLU A 26 -23.10 15.33 -29.51
CA GLU A 26 -24.05 14.50 -28.74
C GLU A 26 -23.86 13.01 -29.06
N THR A 27 -23.74 12.65 -30.34
CA THR A 27 -23.56 11.27 -30.80
C THR A 27 -22.21 10.72 -30.37
N GLY A 28 -21.16 11.53 -30.49
CA GLY A 28 -19.79 11.21 -30.11
C GLY A 28 -19.47 11.37 -28.62
N LYS A 29 -20.49 11.64 -27.78
CA LYS A 29 -20.31 11.85 -26.33
C LYS A 29 -19.25 12.90 -26.00
N GLY A 30 -19.25 13.99 -26.74
CA GLY A 30 -18.33 15.11 -26.54
C GLY A 30 -17.05 15.04 -27.38
N ALA A 31 -16.89 14.05 -28.25
CA ALA A 31 -15.75 13.94 -29.16
C ALA A 31 -16.21 13.91 -30.61
N ILE A 32 -15.53 14.65 -31.50
CA ILE A 32 -15.77 14.63 -32.96
C ILE A 32 -14.44 14.62 -33.70
N GLU A 33 -14.38 13.90 -34.81
CA GLU A 33 -13.30 13.98 -35.77
C GLU A 33 -13.66 14.99 -36.85
N VAL A 34 -12.77 15.93 -37.10
CA VAL A 34 -12.94 16.96 -38.14
C VAL A 34 -11.89 16.74 -39.22
N GLN A 35 -12.33 16.64 -40.46
CA GLN A 35 -11.46 16.56 -41.62
C GLN A 35 -11.74 17.76 -42.55
N LEU A 36 -10.72 18.55 -42.82
CA LEU A 36 -10.75 19.62 -43.78
C LEU A 36 -10.19 19.12 -45.10
N ASP A 37 -10.67 19.66 -46.21
CA ASP A 37 -10.22 19.25 -47.53
C ASP A 37 -8.71 19.43 -47.70
N GLY A 38 -8.00 18.31 -47.90
CA GLY A 38 -6.54 18.31 -48.12
C GLY A 38 -5.70 18.31 -46.85
N GLU A 39 -6.31 18.23 -45.66
CA GLU A 39 -5.63 18.15 -44.37
C GLU A 39 -5.86 16.78 -43.70
N GLU A 40 -4.96 16.43 -42.77
CA GLU A 40 -5.13 15.26 -41.92
C GLU A 40 -6.28 15.48 -40.92
N PRO A 41 -7.09 14.46 -40.63
CA PRO A 41 -8.16 14.58 -39.65
C PRO A 41 -7.61 14.86 -38.26
N PHE A 42 -8.30 15.70 -37.49
CA PHE A 42 -7.96 16.00 -36.11
C PHE A 42 -9.17 15.84 -35.20
N LEU A 43 -8.92 15.47 -33.95
CA LEU A 43 -9.95 15.24 -32.94
C LEU A 43 -10.24 16.54 -32.18
N LEU A 44 -11.51 16.92 -32.10
CA LEU A 44 -12.01 17.96 -31.20
C LEU A 44 -12.84 17.31 -30.09
N GLN A 45 -12.65 17.79 -28.88
CA GLN A 45 -13.34 17.27 -27.71
C GLN A 45 -13.85 18.41 -26.83
N THR A 46 -15.00 18.21 -26.19
CA THR A 46 -15.57 19.14 -25.22
C THR A 46 -15.04 18.91 -23.81
N THR A 47 -14.36 17.76 -23.59
CA THR A 47 -13.66 17.42 -22.34
C THR A 47 -12.18 17.66 -22.49
N GLU A 48 -11.52 18.12 -21.43
CA GLU A 48 -10.07 18.33 -21.42
C GLU A 48 -9.37 16.97 -21.39
N ILE A 49 -8.71 16.61 -22.49
CA ILE A 49 -7.93 15.38 -22.63
C ILE A 49 -6.49 15.74 -22.96
N CYS A 50 -5.56 15.06 -22.33
CA CYS A 50 -4.14 15.19 -22.65
C CYS A 50 -3.87 14.62 -24.04
N CYS A 51 -3.38 15.46 -24.95
CA CYS A 51 -3.07 15.05 -26.34
C CYS A 51 -1.89 14.06 -26.49
N HIS A 52 -1.17 13.73 -25.38
CA HIS A 52 -0.04 12.82 -25.39
C HIS A 52 -0.36 11.43 -24.82
N CYS A 53 -1.33 11.32 -23.92
CA CYS A 53 -1.60 10.07 -23.22
C CYS A 53 -3.09 9.77 -23.04
N ASP A 54 -3.96 10.54 -23.71
CA ASP A 54 -5.42 10.39 -23.70
C ASP A 54 -6.04 10.44 -22.26
N TYR A 55 -5.30 10.98 -21.29
CA TYR A 55 -5.82 11.17 -19.94
C TYR A 55 -6.93 12.23 -19.94
N VAL A 56 -8.12 11.82 -19.52
CA VAL A 56 -9.28 12.70 -19.38
C VAL A 56 -9.16 13.47 -18.08
N LEU A 57 -9.13 14.81 -18.15
CA LEU A 57 -9.26 15.67 -16.99
C LEU A 57 -10.73 15.72 -16.57
N PHE A 58 -10.98 15.30 -15.35
CA PHE A 58 -12.34 15.43 -14.77
C PHE A 58 -12.61 16.89 -14.44
N GLU A 59 -13.85 17.31 -14.64
CA GLU A 59 -14.30 18.63 -14.21
C GLU A 59 -14.15 18.74 -12.68
N LEU A 60 -13.24 19.60 -12.23
CA LEU A 60 -12.99 19.82 -10.82
C LEU A 60 -14.09 20.68 -10.22
N THR A 61 -14.72 20.17 -9.19
CA THR A 61 -15.75 20.87 -8.42
C THR A 61 -15.20 21.37 -7.08
N ALA A 62 -15.91 22.26 -6.41
CA ALA A 62 -15.49 22.74 -5.08
C ALA A 62 -15.37 21.60 -4.05
N THR A 63 -16.10 20.49 -4.24
CA THR A 63 -16.03 19.31 -3.38
C THR A 63 -14.74 18.54 -3.51
N ASP A 64 -14.06 18.62 -4.67
CA ASP A 64 -12.79 17.93 -4.94
C ASP A 64 -11.62 18.52 -4.14
N PHE A 65 -11.79 19.73 -3.62
CA PHE A 65 -10.81 20.40 -2.76
C PHE A 65 -11.12 20.27 -1.27
N SER A 66 -12.13 19.48 -0.90
CA SER A 66 -12.53 19.28 0.49
C SER A 66 -11.83 18.06 1.10
N PHE A 67 -10.97 18.26 2.08
CA PHE A 67 -10.31 17.18 2.83
C PHE A 67 -11.28 16.30 3.64
N ASN A 68 -12.53 16.76 3.83
CA ASN A 68 -13.58 16.04 4.56
C ASN A 68 -14.53 15.26 3.64
N ASN A 69 -14.37 15.37 2.32
CA ASN A 69 -15.18 14.61 1.37
C ASN A 69 -14.52 13.24 1.10
N PRO A 70 -15.23 12.10 1.33
CA PRO A 70 -14.70 10.76 1.05
C PRO A 70 -14.18 10.55 -0.37
N GLU A 71 -14.72 11.26 -1.37
CA GLU A 71 -14.36 11.15 -2.78
C GLU A 71 -13.06 11.88 -3.13
N SER A 72 -12.70 12.92 -2.35
CA SER A 72 -11.57 13.81 -2.62
C SER A 72 -10.47 13.76 -1.55
N MET A 73 -10.76 13.17 -0.39
CA MET A 73 -9.73 13.02 0.65
C MET A 73 -8.68 11.99 0.24
N CYS A 74 -7.47 12.16 0.77
CA CYS A 74 -6.39 11.19 0.56
C CYS A 74 -6.82 9.77 1.00
N PRO A 75 -6.76 8.75 0.13
CA PRO A 75 -7.21 7.40 0.47
C PRO A 75 -6.32 6.70 1.52
N VAL A 76 -5.11 7.24 1.77
CA VAL A 76 -4.16 6.66 2.72
C VAL A 76 -4.38 7.19 4.14
N CYS A 77 -4.56 8.51 4.29
CA CYS A 77 -4.70 9.14 5.61
C CYS A 77 -6.12 9.69 5.87
N SER A 78 -7.06 9.51 4.94
CA SER A 78 -8.43 10.03 5.05
C SER A 78 -8.48 11.52 5.40
N GLY A 79 -7.57 12.32 4.82
CA GLY A 79 -7.48 13.76 5.06
C GLY A 79 -6.72 14.17 6.34
N LEU A 80 -6.26 13.22 7.16
CA LEU A 80 -5.59 13.51 8.44
C LEU A 80 -4.15 14.03 8.30
N GLY A 81 -3.52 13.90 7.12
CA GLY A 81 -2.14 14.32 6.86
C GLY A 81 -1.07 13.44 7.49
N ARG A 82 -1.45 12.43 8.26
CA ARG A 82 -0.58 11.52 9.00
C ARG A 82 -1.15 10.11 9.03
N ILE A 83 -0.29 9.14 9.18
CA ILE A 83 -0.63 7.72 9.25
C ILE A 83 0.12 7.05 10.38
N MET A 84 -0.48 6.02 10.96
CA MET A 84 0.21 5.12 11.87
C MET A 84 0.93 4.03 11.06
N ASP A 85 2.21 3.82 11.35
CA ASP A 85 3.00 2.78 10.69
C ASP A 85 3.88 2.05 11.73
N ILE A 86 4.40 0.89 11.35
CA ILE A 86 5.29 0.12 12.20
C ILE A 86 6.70 0.73 12.16
N ASP A 87 7.25 1.04 13.32
CA ASP A 87 8.65 1.39 13.47
C ASP A 87 9.49 0.13 13.75
N PRO A 88 10.36 -0.29 12.82
CA PRO A 88 11.23 -1.45 13.05
C PRO A 88 12.18 -1.25 14.25
N GLY A 89 12.51 0.00 14.62
CA GLY A 89 13.33 0.32 15.79
C GLY A 89 12.66 -0.03 17.12
N LEU A 90 11.33 -0.06 17.15
CA LEU A 90 10.56 -0.42 18.36
C LEU A 90 10.41 -1.94 18.54
N ILE A 91 10.75 -2.75 17.52
CA ILE A 91 10.65 -4.22 17.62
C ILE A 91 11.61 -4.78 18.67
N VAL A 92 12.76 -4.14 18.84
CA VAL A 92 13.71 -4.47 19.91
C VAL A 92 13.90 -3.25 20.78
N SER A 93 13.22 -3.25 21.93
CA SER A 93 13.18 -2.11 22.86
C SER A 93 14.44 -2.01 23.76
N ASP A 94 15.13 -3.13 23.99
CA ASP A 94 16.33 -3.17 24.83
C ASP A 94 17.44 -3.97 24.13
N PRO A 95 18.27 -3.32 23.30
CA PRO A 95 19.33 -4.00 22.57
C PRO A 95 20.48 -4.50 23.47
N ASP A 96 20.55 -4.09 24.71
CA ASP A 96 21.54 -4.55 25.70
C ASP A 96 21.17 -5.90 26.32
N LYS A 97 19.90 -6.31 26.20
CA LYS A 97 19.43 -7.63 26.62
C LYS A 97 19.53 -8.68 25.51
N SER A 98 19.52 -9.94 25.95
CA SER A 98 19.39 -11.07 25.03
C SER A 98 17.93 -11.31 24.62
N LEU A 99 17.71 -11.93 23.46
CA LEU A 99 16.35 -12.36 23.07
C LEU A 99 15.76 -13.39 24.04
N LEU A 100 16.61 -14.18 24.71
CA LEU A 100 16.16 -15.12 25.72
C LEU A 100 15.57 -14.40 26.93
N ASP A 101 16.11 -13.22 27.27
CA ASP A 101 15.71 -12.44 28.46
C ASP A 101 14.71 -11.32 28.12
N GLY A 102 14.22 -11.27 26.89
CA GLY A 102 13.14 -10.38 26.48
C GLY A 102 13.61 -9.03 25.94
N ALA A 103 14.67 -8.98 25.15
CA ALA A 103 15.11 -7.79 24.42
C ALA A 103 14.01 -7.18 23.55
N SER A 104 13.04 -7.98 23.13
CA SER A 104 11.97 -7.59 22.21
C SER A 104 10.60 -7.85 22.83
N PRO A 105 9.70 -6.85 22.86
CA PRO A 105 8.31 -7.04 23.24
C PRO A 105 7.53 -7.93 22.26
N PHE A 106 7.96 -8.00 21.00
CA PHE A 106 7.33 -8.83 19.98
C PHE A 106 7.48 -10.33 20.27
N TRP A 107 8.70 -10.79 20.56
CA TRP A 107 8.95 -12.20 20.89
C TRP A 107 8.77 -12.48 22.40
N GLY A 108 8.91 -11.46 23.24
CA GLY A 108 8.97 -11.62 24.70
C GLY A 108 10.17 -12.46 25.14
N SER A 109 10.15 -13.00 26.36
CA SER A 109 11.23 -13.89 26.82
C SER A 109 11.19 -15.25 26.14
N LEU A 110 12.18 -15.56 25.34
CA LEU A 110 12.32 -16.85 24.66
C LEU A 110 12.81 -17.95 25.63
N ARG A 111 13.41 -17.61 26.77
CA ARG A 111 13.83 -18.60 27.79
C ARG A 111 12.65 -19.41 28.30
N ARG A 112 11.52 -18.76 28.59
CA ARG A 112 10.28 -19.43 28.96
C ARG A 112 9.70 -20.28 27.84
N PHE A 113 9.89 -19.89 26.59
CA PHE A 113 9.39 -20.64 25.44
C PHE A 113 10.16 -21.94 25.22
N LYS A 114 11.50 -21.96 25.39
CA LYS A 114 12.33 -23.17 25.31
C LYS A 114 11.90 -24.25 26.29
N THR A 115 11.43 -23.83 27.49
CA THR A 115 11.01 -24.76 28.54
C THR A 115 9.56 -25.19 28.48
N SER A 116 8.71 -24.41 27.81
CA SER A 116 7.28 -24.69 27.63
C SER A 116 6.84 -24.24 26.24
N PRO A 117 7.09 -25.02 25.20
CA PRO A 117 6.75 -24.64 23.83
C PRO A 117 5.23 -24.61 23.63
N ASN A 118 4.64 -23.46 23.94
CA ASN A 118 3.30 -23.14 23.50
C ASN A 118 3.33 -22.78 22.03
N ALA A 119 2.25 -23.06 21.31
CA ALA A 119 2.07 -22.93 19.86
C ALA A 119 2.18 -21.49 19.30
N ASN A 120 3.21 -20.76 19.67
CA ASN A 120 3.51 -19.46 19.08
C ASN A 120 4.53 -19.63 17.96
N TRP A 121 4.04 -19.74 16.76
CA TRP A 121 4.84 -19.92 15.55
C TRP A 121 5.88 -18.81 15.34
N MET A 122 5.60 -17.55 15.75
CA MET A 122 6.55 -16.42 15.66
C MET A 122 7.81 -16.65 16.50
N ARG A 123 7.65 -17.27 17.69
CA ARG A 123 8.78 -17.64 18.54
C ARG A 123 9.52 -18.87 18.01
N GLY A 124 8.80 -19.82 17.42
CA GLY A 124 9.38 -20.98 16.73
C GLY A 124 10.25 -20.55 15.55
N GLU A 125 9.79 -19.59 14.77
CA GLU A 125 10.50 -19.08 13.59
C GLU A 125 11.83 -18.43 13.95
N ILE A 126 11.87 -17.53 14.96
CA ILE A 126 13.13 -16.88 15.36
C ILE A 126 14.14 -17.88 15.99
N LEU A 127 13.65 -18.87 16.72
CA LEU A 127 14.52 -19.92 17.27
C LEU A 127 15.10 -20.78 16.16
N ALA A 128 14.32 -21.17 15.17
CA ALA A 128 14.77 -21.95 14.03
C ALA A 128 15.76 -21.16 13.15
N LEU A 129 15.52 -19.88 12.95
CA LEU A 129 16.45 -19.00 12.23
C LEU A 129 17.78 -18.91 12.97
N ALA A 130 17.76 -18.78 14.29
CA ALA A 130 18.98 -18.75 15.10
C ALA A 130 19.76 -20.07 15.06
N ASP A 131 19.05 -21.20 15.09
CA ASP A 131 19.65 -22.53 15.01
C ASP A 131 20.30 -22.76 13.63
N ASP A 132 19.58 -22.43 12.56
CA ASP A 132 20.06 -22.55 11.18
C ASP A 132 21.31 -21.68 10.90
N MET A 133 21.38 -20.51 11.52
CA MET A 133 22.52 -19.59 11.40
C MET A 133 23.62 -19.82 12.46
N GLY A 134 23.46 -20.78 13.38
CA GLY A 134 24.40 -21.02 14.46
C GLY A 134 24.55 -19.88 15.47
N ILE A 135 23.46 -19.14 15.73
CA ILE A 135 23.45 -17.94 16.57
C ILE A 135 23.23 -18.30 18.05
N ASN A 136 24.12 -17.81 18.91
CA ASN A 136 23.92 -17.89 20.36
C ASN A 136 23.01 -16.74 20.84
N LEU A 137 21.74 -17.04 21.12
CA LEU A 137 20.73 -16.09 21.60
C LEU A 137 20.92 -15.64 23.05
N GLU A 138 21.92 -16.12 23.79
CA GLU A 138 22.28 -15.61 25.12
C GLU A 138 23.03 -14.28 25.07
N ARG A 139 23.62 -13.96 23.92
CA ARG A 139 24.30 -12.69 23.70
C ARG A 139 23.28 -11.54 23.61
N ALA A 140 23.72 -10.34 23.99
CA ALA A 140 22.93 -9.13 23.81
C ALA A 140 22.57 -8.94 22.33
N TRP A 141 21.36 -8.42 22.05
CA TRP A 141 20.90 -8.21 20.68
C TRP A 141 21.88 -7.40 19.82
N LYS A 142 22.47 -6.35 20.39
CA LYS A 142 23.43 -5.50 19.68
C LYS A 142 24.71 -6.23 19.26
N GLU A 143 25.05 -7.33 19.95
CA GLU A 143 26.26 -8.14 19.70
C GLU A 143 26.00 -9.27 18.69
N LEU A 144 24.74 -9.51 18.31
CA LEU A 144 24.40 -10.52 17.32
C LEU A 144 24.82 -10.03 15.92
N PRO A 145 25.20 -10.96 15.01
CA PRO A 145 25.54 -10.60 13.63
C PRO A 145 24.45 -9.78 12.96
N GLU A 146 24.86 -8.78 12.17
CA GLU A 146 23.94 -7.88 11.48
C GLU A 146 23.00 -8.63 10.51
N ASP A 147 23.53 -9.62 9.81
CA ASP A 147 22.74 -10.46 8.91
C ASP A 147 21.60 -11.19 9.65
N PHE A 148 21.88 -11.75 10.83
CA PHE A 148 20.82 -12.35 11.66
C PHE A 148 19.80 -11.31 12.11
N ARG A 149 20.26 -10.17 12.60
CA ARG A 149 19.36 -9.10 13.05
C ARG A 149 18.46 -8.61 11.93
N THR A 150 19.02 -8.45 10.74
CA THR A 150 18.26 -8.05 9.55
C THR A 150 17.22 -9.10 9.17
N GLN A 151 17.60 -10.37 9.14
CA GLN A 151 16.68 -11.46 8.82
C GLN A 151 15.60 -11.64 9.88
N ALA A 152 15.92 -11.48 11.14
CA ALA A 152 14.93 -11.52 12.24
C ALA A 152 13.86 -10.41 12.12
N ILE A 153 14.27 -9.21 11.71
CA ILE A 153 13.35 -8.07 11.54
C ILE A 153 12.60 -8.14 10.19
N TYR A 154 13.31 -8.33 9.07
CA TYR A 154 12.74 -8.17 7.72
C TYR A 154 12.51 -9.49 6.99
N GLY A 155 12.88 -10.61 7.58
CA GLY A 155 12.74 -11.93 6.99
C GLY A 155 13.98 -12.43 6.26
N SER A 156 13.98 -13.72 5.93
CA SER A 156 15.15 -14.44 5.42
C SER A 156 15.39 -14.33 3.92
N ALA A 157 14.71 -13.39 3.23
CA ALA A 157 14.88 -13.10 1.79
C ALA A 157 14.87 -14.35 0.89
N GLY A 158 14.00 -15.31 1.17
CA GLY A 158 13.85 -16.56 0.40
C GLY A 158 14.65 -17.75 0.98
N ARG A 159 15.53 -17.57 1.96
CA ARG A 159 16.18 -18.66 2.67
C ARG A 159 15.14 -19.42 3.50
N GLU A 160 14.97 -20.69 3.23
CA GLU A 160 14.04 -21.55 3.96
C GLU A 160 14.62 -21.98 5.31
N VAL A 161 13.80 -21.86 6.34
CA VAL A 161 14.08 -22.39 7.68
C VAL A 161 13.01 -23.39 8.07
N SER A 162 13.43 -24.46 8.73
CA SER A 162 12.54 -25.52 9.20
C SER A 162 12.29 -25.34 10.69
N PHE A 163 11.03 -25.16 11.08
CA PHE A 163 10.66 -25.04 12.48
C PHE A 163 9.52 -25.99 12.84
N SER A 164 9.64 -26.57 14.03
CA SER A 164 8.62 -27.46 14.58
C SER A 164 7.57 -26.67 15.32
N TYR A 165 6.31 -27.04 15.13
CA TYR A 165 5.20 -26.46 15.86
C TYR A 165 4.37 -27.54 16.53
N LYS A 166 3.69 -27.16 17.61
CA LYS A 166 2.68 -27.99 18.26
C LYS A 166 1.41 -27.16 18.39
N ASN A 167 0.32 -27.64 17.80
CA ASN A 167 -0.95 -26.92 17.87
C ASN A 167 -1.68 -27.21 19.20
N LYS A 168 -2.75 -26.45 19.49
CA LYS A 168 -3.57 -26.62 20.72
C LYS A 168 -4.17 -28.02 20.87
N ASN A 169 -4.33 -28.75 19.79
CA ASN A 169 -4.85 -30.10 19.75
C ASN A 169 -3.77 -31.21 19.91
N GLY A 170 -2.54 -30.78 20.25
CA GLY A 170 -1.43 -31.70 20.45
C GLY A 170 -0.77 -32.22 19.17
N ARG A 171 -1.25 -31.85 17.97
CA ARG A 171 -0.59 -32.22 16.72
C ARG A 171 0.71 -31.44 16.59
N ALA A 172 1.79 -32.16 16.42
CA ALA A 172 3.10 -31.60 16.09
C ALA A 172 3.39 -31.79 14.60
N GLY A 173 4.12 -30.84 14.00
CA GLY A 173 4.55 -30.89 12.61
C GLY A 173 5.77 -30.01 12.41
N THR A 174 6.40 -30.14 11.26
CA THR A 174 7.48 -29.26 10.81
C THR A 174 7.00 -28.47 9.60
N ILE A 175 7.27 -27.18 9.59
CA ILE A 175 7.03 -26.29 8.45
C ILE A 175 8.38 -25.80 7.97
N THR A 176 8.61 -25.91 6.66
CA THR A 176 9.77 -25.34 5.98
C THR A 176 9.30 -24.23 5.07
N ARG A 177 9.76 -23.03 5.34
CA ARG A 177 9.44 -21.81 4.57
C ARG A 177 10.44 -20.70 4.91
N PRO A 178 10.54 -19.66 4.07
CA PRO A 178 11.27 -18.46 4.45
C PRO A 178 10.71 -17.84 5.74
N ALA A 179 11.61 -17.37 6.62
CA ALA A 179 11.22 -16.60 7.79
C ALA A 179 10.58 -15.28 7.33
N GLU A 180 9.39 -14.95 7.85
CA GLU A 180 8.65 -13.75 7.46
C GLU A 180 9.28 -12.48 8.05
N GLY A 181 9.86 -12.58 9.25
CA GLY A 181 10.42 -11.46 10.00
C GLY A 181 9.37 -10.63 10.75
N ALA A 182 9.78 -10.09 11.88
CA ALA A 182 8.88 -9.39 12.80
C ALA A 182 8.16 -8.19 12.17
N TYR A 183 8.89 -7.38 11.41
CA TYR A 183 8.34 -6.20 10.74
C TYR A 183 7.22 -6.55 9.75
N ASN A 184 7.47 -7.54 8.90
CA ASN A 184 6.47 -7.94 7.88
C ASN A 184 5.23 -8.56 8.53
N ILE A 185 5.39 -9.32 9.62
CA ILE A 185 4.27 -9.85 10.39
C ILE A 185 3.43 -8.71 10.98
N LEU A 186 4.06 -7.75 11.64
CA LEU A 186 3.37 -6.60 12.23
C LEU A 186 2.67 -5.76 11.17
N LYS A 187 3.34 -5.49 10.04
CA LYS A 187 2.76 -4.73 8.93
C LYS A 187 1.53 -5.42 8.32
N ARG A 188 1.62 -6.73 8.12
CA ARG A 188 0.47 -7.53 7.65
C ARG A 188 -0.69 -7.50 8.64
N LEU A 189 -0.43 -7.58 9.95
CA LEU A 189 -1.45 -7.47 10.97
C LEU A 189 -2.10 -6.08 11.02
N LEU A 190 -1.32 -5.01 10.86
CA LEU A 190 -1.82 -3.64 10.78
C LEU A 190 -2.76 -3.46 9.58
N GLN A 191 -2.41 -4.00 8.42
CA GLN A 191 -3.20 -3.91 7.19
C GLN A 191 -4.48 -4.76 7.22
N SER A 192 -4.51 -5.85 8.00
CA SER A 192 -5.64 -6.78 8.02
C SER A 192 -6.86 -6.29 8.80
N GLY A 193 -6.77 -5.13 9.48
CA GLY A 193 -7.87 -4.58 10.28
C GLY A 193 -8.24 -5.49 11.44
N GLY A 194 -7.36 -5.57 12.43
CA GLY A 194 -7.42 -6.58 13.49
C GLY A 194 -8.52 -6.37 14.53
N THR A 195 -8.73 -7.40 15.34
CA THR A 195 -9.54 -7.34 16.56
C THR A 195 -8.90 -6.38 17.58
N GLU A 196 -9.67 -5.89 18.55
CA GLU A 196 -9.17 -5.02 19.65
C GLU A 196 -7.91 -5.59 20.31
N LYS A 197 -7.86 -6.91 20.51
CA LYS A 197 -6.67 -7.59 21.06
C LYS A 197 -5.45 -7.51 20.14
N GLN A 198 -5.64 -7.56 18.83
CA GLN A 198 -4.56 -7.42 17.84
C GLN A 198 -4.07 -5.98 17.78
N ASN A 199 -4.98 -5.00 17.86
CA ASN A 199 -4.64 -3.58 17.91
C ASN A 199 -3.83 -3.24 19.16
N ALA A 200 -4.22 -3.73 20.35
CA ALA A 200 -3.46 -3.60 21.57
C ALA A 200 -2.06 -4.25 21.50
N MET A 201 -1.92 -5.33 20.74
CA MET A 201 -0.61 -5.95 20.49
C MET A 201 0.28 -5.12 19.57
N LEU A 202 -0.31 -4.36 18.64
CA LEU A 202 0.42 -3.52 17.68
C LEU A 202 0.87 -2.19 18.29
N GLU A 203 0.12 -1.67 19.25
CA GLU A 203 0.32 -0.35 19.86
C GLU A 203 1.79 -0.04 20.24
N PRO A 204 2.57 -0.96 20.87
CA PRO A 204 3.95 -0.69 21.24
C PRO A 204 4.91 -0.49 20.05
N PHE A 205 4.50 -0.85 18.83
CA PHE A 205 5.31 -0.81 17.60
C PHE A 205 4.89 0.29 16.65
N LEU A 206 3.82 1.01 16.97
CA LEU A 206 3.28 2.06 16.13
C LEU A 206 3.99 3.39 16.36
N HIS A 207 4.27 4.09 15.28
CA HIS A 207 4.62 5.49 15.31
C HIS A 207 3.84 6.27 14.27
N GLU A 208 3.66 7.55 14.54
CA GLU A 208 2.99 8.47 13.63
C GLU A 208 4.01 9.06 12.65
N LYS A 209 3.70 9.01 11.37
CA LYS A 209 4.51 9.65 10.32
C LYS A 209 3.65 10.50 9.39
N PRO A 210 4.22 11.53 8.75
CA PRO A 210 3.52 12.25 7.68
C PRO A 210 3.04 11.31 6.57
N CYS A 211 1.91 11.65 6.02
CA CYS A 211 1.37 10.93 4.88
C CYS A 211 2.20 11.17 3.61
#